data_9463dc780ede1f10d953d544c3e86d4b
#
_entry.id   9463dc780ede1f10d953d544c3e86d4b
#
_cell.length_a   1.000
_cell.length_b   1.000
_cell.length_c   1.000
_cell.angle_alpha   90.00
_cell.angle_beta   90.00
_cell.angle_gamma   90.00
#
_symmetry.space_group_name_H-M   'P 1'
#
loop_
_entity.id
_entity.type
_entity.pdbx_description
1 polymer ?
#
loop_
_entity_poly.entity_id
_entity_poly.type
_entity_poly.pdbx_seq_one_letter_code
_entity_poly.pdbx_strand_id
1 'polypeptide(L)'
;LLYGRFALIPLLGYPGFSAYATAAKWIHNVLGPVFMVALFIILIKWFKNNLFTKVDIEWFKAFGGMVGDKHPSAGKFNGGEKAWFWTLATAGVALCFSGLVLDFPNFGQEREVIIGAHLIHILTAMLLMAFSLGHIYIGTLGTEGALEGMTTGHVDVAWAEQHHDLWLKEVEEQQQNTPQ
;
A
#
# COMPACT_ATOMS: atom_id res chain seq x y z
N LEU A 1 21.79 -3.98 7.86
CA LEU A 1 23.17 -4.02 8.40
C LEU A 1 23.16 -4.31 9.90
N LEU A 2 22.48 -3.54 10.74
CA LEU A 2 22.45 -3.74 12.21
C LEU A 2 21.84 -5.10 12.58
N TYR A 3 20.67 -5.46 12.04
CA TYR A 3 20.01 -6.74 12.29
C TYR A 3 20.90 -7.93 11.88
N GLY A 4 21.53 -7.87 10.70
CA GLY A 4 22.47 -8.90 10.27
C GLY A 4 23.64 -9.08 11.23
N ARG A 5 24.28 -7.97 11.65
CA ARG A 5 25.46 -8.01 12.51
C ARG A 5 25.15 -8.45 13.94
N PHE A 6 24.06 -7.97 14.52
CA PHE A 6 23.77 -8.16 15.96
C PHE A 6 22.84 -9.33 16.26
N ALA A 7 22.06 -9.80 15.26
CA ALA A 7 21.13 -10.91 15.44
C ALA A 7 21.51 -12.13 14.58
N LEU A 8 21.63 -11.97 13.26
CA LEU A 8 21.79 -13.11 12.37
C LEU A 8 23.19 -13.73 12.36
N ILE A 9 24.25 -12.93 12.40
CA ILE A 9 25.62 -13.46 12.44
C ILE A 9 25.89 -14.23 13.74
N PRO A 10 25.51 -13.73 14.93
CA PRO A 10 25.66 -14.52 16.16
C PRO A 10 24.88 -15.82 16.16
N LEU A 11 23.70 -15.86 15.49
CA LEU A 11 22.85 -17.04 15.43
C LEU A 11 23.29 -18.06 14.38
N LEU A 12 23.68 -17.60 13.19
CA LEU A 12 23.94 -18.46 12.02
C LEU A 12 25.43 -18.62 11.69
N GLY A 13 26.31 -17.85 12.34
CA GLY A 13 27.70 -17.70 11.94
C GLY A 13 27.85 -16.97 10.60
N TYR A 14 29.09 -16.63 10.23
CA TYR A 14 29.36 -15.96 8.96
C TYR A 14 28.96 -16.78 7.71
N PRO A 15 29.21 -18.10 7.62
CA PRO A 15 28.78 -18.89 6.46
C PRO A 15 27.26 -18.94 6.30
N GLY A 16 26.53 -19.17 7.40
CA GLY A 16 25.07 -19.21 7.37
C GLY A 16 24.47 -17.85 7.04
N PHE A 17 25.02 -16.77 7.59
CA PHE A 17 24.60 -15.41 7.24
C PHE A 17 24.87 -15.09 5.76
N SER A 18 26.02 -15.50 5.22
CA SER A 18 26.35 -15.28 3.81
C SER A 18 25.38 -16.02 2.88
N ALA A 19 25.04 -17.27 3.17
CA ALA A 19 24.04 -18.03 2.43
C ALA A 19 22.67 -17.37 2.47
N TYR A 20 22.21 -16.97 3.66
CA TYR A 20 20.96 -16.23 3.84
C TYR A 20 20.95 -14.91 3.04
N ALA A 21 22.00 -14.10 3.16
CA ALA A 21 22.07 -12.80 2.47
C ALA A 21 22.08 -12.97 0.93
N THR A 22 22.75 -14.00 0.43
CA THR A 22 22.76 -14.33 -1.01
C THR A 22 21.36 -14.72 -1.49
N ALA A 23 20.68 -15.62 -0.77
CA ALA A 23 19.34 -16.04 -1.09
C ALA A 23 18.34 -14.87 -1.03
N ALA A 24 18.39 -14.06 0.04
CA ALA A 24 17.54 -12.90 0.22
C ALA A 24 17.75 -11.86 -0.89
N LYS A 25 18.99 -11.58 -1.28
CA LYS A 25 19.30 -10.70 -2.40
C LYS A 25 18.71 -11.23 -3.72
N TRP A 26 18.88 -12.52 -3.99
CA TRP A 26 18.35 -13.12 -5.21
C TRP A 26 16.81 -13.01 -5.27
N ILE A 27 16.14 -13.37 -4.19
CA ILE A 27 14.68 -13.24 -4.07
C ILE A 27 14.26 -11.79 -4.27
N HIS A 28 14.93 -10.84 -3.63
CA HIS A 28 14.64 -9.41 -3.75
C HIS A 28 14.77 -8.91 -5.20
N ASN A 29 15.84 -9.28 -5.89
CA ASN A 29 16.08 -8.85 -7.27
C ASN A 29 15.09 -9.48 -8.28
N VAL A 30 14.48 -10.62 -7.94
CA VAL A 30 13.40 -11.21 -8.75
C VAL A 30 12.03 -10.59 -8.42
N LEU A 31 11.73 -10.43 -7.13
CA LEU A 31 10.44 -9.90 -6.71
C LEU A 31 10.31 -8.38 -6.92
N GLY A 32 11.43 -7.65 -6.93
CA GLY A 32 11.43 -6.20 -7.17
C GLY A 32 10.77 -5.81 -8.49
N PRO A 33 11.18 -6.35 -9.65
CA PRO A 33 10.52 -6.11 -10.94
C PRO A 33 9.04 -6.54 -10.96
N VAL A 34 8.70 -7.66 -10.31
CA VAL A 34 7.30 -8.12 -10.20
C VAL A 34 6.46 -7.11 -9.42
N PHE A 35 6.98 -6.64 -8.28
CA PHE A 35 6.35 -5.57 -7.50
C PHE A 35 6.16 -4.30 -8.32
N MET A 36 7.17 -3.88 -9.09
CA MET A 36 7.11 -2.71 -9.95
C MET A 36 5.96 -2.81 -10.96
N VAL A 37 5.86 -3.94 -11.67
CA VAL A 37 4.78 -4.18 -12.64
C VAL A 37 3.42 -4.16 -11.94
N ALA A 38 3.28 -4.84 -10.82
CA ALA A 38 2.04 -4.88 -10.04
C ALA A 38 1.64 -3.47 -9.55
N LEU A 39 2.60 -2.68 -9.05
CA LEU A 39 2.36 -1.30 -8.63
C LEU A 39 1.81 -0.46 -9.79
N PHE A 40 2.44 -0.49 -10.95
CA PHE A 40 1.97 0.28 -12.11
C PHE A 40 0.58 -0.14 -12.57
N ILE A 41 0.26 -1.43 -12.56
CA ILE A 41 -1.09 -1.91 -12.88
C ILE A 41 -2.11 -1.36 -11.88
N ILE A 42 -1.81 -1.39 -10.59
CA ILE A 42 -2.66 -0.86 -9.52
C ILE A 42 -2.89 0.63 -9.70
N LEU A 43 -1.81 1.40 -9.93
CA LEU A 43 -1.90 2.84 -10.12
C LEU A 43 -2.76 3.21 -11.33
N ILE A 44 -2.56 2.57 -12.47
CA ILE A 44 -3.35 2.84 -13.69
C ILE A 44 -4.82 2.47 -13.47
N LYS A 45 -5.09 1.29 -12.90
CA LYS A 45 -6.44 0.74 -12.73
C LYS A 45 -7.31 1.61 -11.81
N TRP A 46 -6.73 2.10 -10.72
CA TRP A 46 -7.50 2.78 -9.67
C TRP A 46 -7.23 4.27 -9.53
N PHE A 47 -6.42 4.86 -10.40
CA PHE A 47 -6.07 6.28 -10.37
C PHE A 47 -7.31 7.18 -10.26
N LYS A 48 -8.29 7.00 -11.18
CA LYS A 48 -9.48 7.83 -11.24
C LYS A 48 -10.34 7.76 -9.98
N ASN A 49 -10.44 6.57 -9.39
CA ASN A 49 -11.25 6.33 -8.21
C ASN A 49 -10.62 6.90 -6.92
N ASN A 50 -9.31 7.17 -6.95
CA ASN A 50 -8.56 7.67 -5.81
C ASN A 50 -8.28 9.19 -5.87
N LEU A 51 -8.91 9.92 -6.77
CA LEU A 51 -8.86 11.38 -6.78
C LEU A 51 -9.64 11.93 -5.57
N PHE A 52 -9.03 12.88 -4.86
CA PHE A 52 -9.67 13.49 -3.70
C PHE A 52 -10.85 14.39 -4.11
N THR A 53 -11.92 14.34 -3.33
CA THR A 53 -13.13 15.09 -3.49
C THR A 53 -13.45 15.90 -2.23
N LYS A 54 -14.48 16.74 -2.26
CA LYS A 54 -14.92 17.49 -1.07
C LYS A 54 -15.40 16.57 0.07
N VAL A 55 -15.95 15.40 -0.29
CA VAL A 55 -16.40 14.39 0.68
C VAL A 55 -15.22 13.88 1.51
N ASP A 56 -14.07 13.66 0.88
CA ASP A 56 -12.87 13.18 1.59
C ASP A 56 -12.36 14.20 2.62
N ILE A 57 -12.51 15.49 2.35
CA ILE A 57 -12.15 16.55 3.31
C ILE A 57 -13.02 16.45 4.56
N GLU A 58 -14.33 16.25 4.41
CA GLU A 58 -15.24 16.07 5.55
C GLU A 58 -14.96 14.75 6.28
N TRP A 59 -14.59 13.70 5.54
CA TRP A 59 -14.14 12.43 6.11
C TRP A 59 -12.91 12.60 7.03
N PHE A 60 -11.90 13.35 6.58
CA PHE A 60 -10.72 13.64 7.40
C PHE A 60 -11.04 14.52 8.61
N LYS A 61 -11.92 15.52 8.48
CA LYS A 61 -12.38 16.35 9.61
C LYS A 61 -13.10 15.54 10.69
N ALA A 62 -13.80 14.47 10.28
CA ALA A 62 -14.45 13.54 11.18
C ALA A 62 -13.51 12.41 11.68
N PHE A 63 -12.19 12.50 11.40
CA PHE A 63 -11.22 11.45 11.72
C PHE A 63 -11.65 10.06 11.25
N GLY A 64 -12.29 9.97 10.06
CA GLY A 64 -12.77 8.70 9.52
C GLY A 64 -13.91 8.05 10.31
N GLY A 65 -14.58 8.79 11.20
CA GLY A 65 -15.59 8.24 12.10
C GLY A 65 -15.02 7.53 13.34
N MET A 66 -13.70 7.58 13.55
CA MET A 66 -13.07 6.98 14.74
C MET A 66 -13.30 7.76 16.03
N VAL A 67 -13.76 9.00 15.92
CA VAL A 67 -14.01 9.89 17.07
C VAL A 67 -15.46 10.37 17.05
N GLY A 68 -16.24 10.05 18.08
CA GLY A 68 -17.66 10.39 18.19
C GLY A 68 -18.57 9.44 17.40
N ASP A 69 -19.86 9.79 17.32
CA ASP A 69 -20.91 8.95 16.71
C ASP A 69 -21.18 9.27 15.22
N LYS A 70 -20.32 10.06 14.59
CA LYS A 70 -20.50 10.47 13.21
C LYS A 70 -19.82 9.48 12.26
N HIS A 71 -20.60 8.86 11.39
CA HIS A 71 -20.09 8.11 10.25
C HIS A 71 -20.02 9.04 9.03
N PRO A 72 -18.81 9.50 8.63
CA PRO A 72 -18.67 10.39 7.49
C PRO A 72 -18.97 9.63 6.19
N SER A 73 -19.70 10.28 5.29
CA SER A 73 -20.04 9.70 3.98
C SER A 73 -18.78 9.36 3.17
N ALA A 74 -18.85 8.28 2.40
CA ALA A 74 -17.79 7.87 1.51
C ALA A 74 -18.33 7.28 0.20
N GLY A 75 -17.59 7.53 -0.89
CA GLY A 75 -17.80 6.88 -2.17
C GLY A 75 -17.20 5.48 -2.21
N LYS A 76 -16.83 5.00 -3.41
CA LYS A 76 -16.21 3.69 -3.61
C LYS A 76 -14.96 3.47 -2.76
N PHE A 77 -14.17 4.52 -2.55
CA PHE A 77 -13.04 4.56 -1.62
C PHE A 77 -13.22 5.74 -0.67
N ASN A 78 -12.98 5.51 0.61
CA ASN A 78 -12.99 6.54 1.63
C ASN A 78 -11.68 7.34 1.64
N GLY A 79 -11.63 8.43 2.41
CA GLY A 79 -10.45 9.29 2.51
C GLY A 79 -9.18 8.57 2.96
N GLY A 80 -9.29 7.60 3.88
CA GLY A 80 -8.17 6.79 4.37
C GLY A 80 -7.61 5.84 3.33
N GLU A 81 -8.49 5.18 2.56
CA GLU A 81 -8.09 4.31 1.45
C GLU A 81 -7.41 5.10 0.33
N LYS A 82 -7.91 6.31 0.02
CA LYS A 82 -7.26 7.22 -0.92
C LYS A 82 -5.90 7.69 -0.42
N ALA A 83 -5.79 8.02 0.86
CA ALA A 83 -4.49 8.39 1.45
C ALA A 83 -3.49 7.22 1.38
N TRP A 84 -3.95 5.99 1.63
CA TRP A 84 -3.13 4.79 1.44
C TRP A 84 -2.68 4.62 -0.02
N PHE A 85 -3.61 4.75 -0.99
CA PHE A 85 -3.29 4.68 -2.41
C PHE A 85 -2.20 5.69 -2.80
N TRP A 86 -2.31 6.94 -2.38
CA TRP A 86 -1.32 7.97 -2.70
C TRP A 86 0.00 7.79 -1.96
N THR A 87 -0.01 7.23 -0.75
CA THR A 87 1.20 6.82 -0.04
C THR A 87 1.92 5.71 -0.81
N LEU A 88 1.17 4.68 -1.25
CA LEU A 88 1.70 3.61 -2.08
C LEU A 88 2.22 4.14 -3.42
N ALA A 89 1.51 5.05 -4.07
CA ALA A 89 1.91 5.66 -5.33
C ALA A 89 3.24 6.41 -5.20
N THR A 90 3.34 7.33 -4.25
CA THR A 90 4.52 8.20 -4.10
C THR A 90 5.73 7.44 -3.57
N ALA A 91 5.58 6.74 -2.46
CA ALA A 91 6.66 6.00 -1.85
C ALA A 91 7.04 4.75 -2.69
N GLY A 92 6.06 4.06 -3.28
CA GLY A 92 6.30 2.90 -4.14
C GLY A 92 7.03 3.26 -5.42
N VAL A 93 6.68 4.36 -6.07
CA VAL A 93 7.39 4.86 -7.25
C VAL A 93 8.83 5.25 -6.90
N ALA A 94 9.04 5.98 -5.79
CA ALA A 94 10.37 6.31 -5.31
C ALA A 94 11.21 5.06 -4.99
N LEU A 95 10.57 4.05 -4.38
CA LEU A 95 11.19 2.74 -4.09
C LEU A 95 11.61 2.02 -5.37
N CYS A 96 10.76 2.00 -6.40
CA CYS A 96 11.06 1.38 -7.69
C CYS A 96 12.22 2.06 -8.41
N PHE A 97 12.19 3.39 -8.53
CA PHE A 97 13.28 4.13 -9.19
C PHE A 97 14.60 4.00 -8.45
N SER A 98 14.60 4.14 -7.14
CA SER A 98 15.82 3.94 -6.35
C SER A 98 16.35 2.50 -6.45
N GLY A 99 15.45 1.51 -6.49
CA GLY A 99 15.78 0.10 -6.69
C GLY A 99 16.47 -0.14 -8.05
N LEU A 100 15.92 0.43 -9.14
CA LEU A 100 16.56 0.34 -10.46
C LEU A 100 17.96 0.93 -10.48
N VAL A 101 18.17 2.08 -9.85
CA VAL A 101 19.52 2.67 -9.73
C VAL A 101 20.49 1.73 -9.00
N LEU A 102 20.01 1.01 -7.98
CA LEU A 102 20.83 0.10 -7.19
C LEU A 102 21.08 -1.26 -7.85
N ASP A 103 20.14 -1.75 -8.67
CA ASP A 103 20.29 -3.01 -9.40
C ASP A 103 21.20 -2.86 -10.63
N PHE A 104 21.33 -1.65 -11.16
CA PHE A 104 22.14 -1.37 -12.33
C PHE A 104 23.27 -0.36 -12.04
N PRO A 105 24.21 -0.66 -11.13
CA PRO A 105 25.23 0.30 -10.69
C PRO A 105 26.29 0.61 -11.76
N ASN A 106 26.32 -0.12 -12.88
CA ASN A 106 27.32 -0.02 -13.92
C ASN A 106 26.96 0.93 -15.08
N PHE A 107 25.86 1.70 -14.95
CA PHE A 107 25.46 2.69 -15.95
C PHE A 107 26.15 4.06 -15.78
N GLY A 108 27.27 4.13 -15.09
CA GLY A 108 28.05 5.36 -14.94
C GLY A 108 27.49 6.34 -13.92
N GLN A 109 26.65 5.87 -12.98
CA GLN A 109 26.14 6.74 -11.91
C GLN A 109 27.28 7.19 -11.00
N GLU A 110 27.26 8.45 -10.63
CA GLU A 110 28.17 9.00 -9.63
C GLU A 110 27.88 8.40 -8.25
N ARG A 111 28.88 8.39 -7.40
CA ARG A 111 28.79 7.84 -6.03
C ARG A 111 27.66 8.48 -5.22
N GLU A 112 27.48 9.78 -5.36
CA GLU A 112 26.45 10.57 -4.68
C GLU A 112 25.05 10.10 -5.06
N VAL A 113 24.81 9.78 -6.33
CA VAL A 113 23.55 9.23 -6.84
C VAL A 113 23.26 7.87 -6.20
N ILE A 114 24.26 6.99 -6.11
CA ILE A 114 24.11 5.66 -5.49
C ILE A 114 23.82 5.79 -4.00
N ILE A 115 24.49 6.70 -3.28
CA ILE A 115 24.23 6.97 -1.87
C ILE A 115 22.80 7.51 -1.68
N GLY A 116 22.39 8.47 -2.50
CA GLY A 116 21.04 9.01 -2.49
C GLY A 116 19.98 7.93 -2.74
N ALA A 117 20.21 7.06 -3.74
CA ALA A 117 19.31 5.94 -4.04
C ALA A 117 19.19 4.96 -2.85
N HIS A 118 20.30 4.64 -2.16
CA HIS A 118 20.25 3.81 -0.95
C HIS A 118 19.39 4.44 0.14
N LEU A 119 19.56 5.75 0.41
CA LEU A 119 18.77 6.45 1.42
C LEU A 119 17.29 6.47 1.08
N ILE A 120 16.94 6.84 -0.15
CA ILE A 120 15.55 6.85 -0.63
C ILE A 120 14.95 5.45 -0.52
N HIS A 121 15.66 4.42 -1.00
CA HIS A 121 15.17 3.05 -1.01
C HIS A 121 14.88 2.53 0.41
N ILE A 122 15.79 2.74 1.34
CA ILE A 122 15.62 2.32 2.74
C ILE A 122 14.46 3.06 3.40
N LEU A 123 14.42 4.39 3.26
CA LEU A 123 13.38 5.20 3.91
C LEU A 123 11.98 4.89 3.37
N THR A 124 11.85 4.77 2.05
CA THR A 124 10.56 4.42 1.42
C THR A 124 10.15 2.99 1.72
N ALA A 125 11.09 2.04 1.78
CA ALA A 125 10.81 0.66 2.19
C ALA A 125 10.31 0.59 3.63
N MET A 126 10.95 1.28 4.57
CA MET A 126 10.51 1.34 5.97
C MET A 126 9.13 1.97 6.10
N LEU A 127 8.89 3.07 5.39
CA LEU A 127 7.59 3.74 5.36
C LEU A 127 6.50 2.80 4.84
N LEU A 128 6.71 2.18 3.68
CA LEU A 128 5.74 1.26 3.09
C LEU A 128 5.50 0.03 3.96
N MET A 129 6.53 -0.54 4.59
CA MET A 129 6.33 -1.65 5.54
C MET A 129 5.45 -1.24 6.71
N ALA A 130 5.71 -0.08 7.33
CA ALA A 130 4.92 0.40 8.46
C ALA A 130 3.45 0.63 8.08
N PHE A 131 3.21 1.33 6.96
CA PHE A 131 1.85 1.58 6.47
C PHE A 131 1.15 0.30 6.00
N SER A 132 1.88 -0.65 5.38
CA SER A 132 1.30 -1.94 4.97
C SER A 132 0.83 -2.76 6.17
N LEU A 133 1.59 -2.78 7.27
CA LEU A 133 1.16 -3.45 8.50
C LEU A 133 -0.12 -2.83 9.06
N GLY A 134 -0.21 -1.49 9.08
CA GLY A 134 -1.43 -0.78 9.47
C GLY A 134 -2.60 -1.09 8.52
N HIS A 135 -2.36 -1.08 7.21
CA HIS A 135 -3.38 -1.40 6.21
C HIS A 135 -3.89 -2.84 6.34
N ILE A 136 -2.99 -3.81 6.53
CA ILE A 136 -3.38 -5.21 6.77
C ILE A 136 -4.21 -5.32 8.05
N TYR A 137 -3.77 -4.67 9.15
CA TYR A 137 -4.52 -4.68 10.39
C TYR A 137 -5.94 -4.13 10.23
N ILE A 138 -6.09 -2.95 9.63
CA ILE A 138 -7.40 -2.30 9.42
C ILE A 138 -8.28 -3.18 8.51
N GLY A 139 -7.74 -3.72 7.42
CA GLY A 139 -8.49 -4.52 6.46
C GLY A 139 -8.82 -5.94 6.93
N THR A 140 -8.23 -6.42 8.03
CA THR A 140 -8.48 -7.79 8.53
C THR A 140 -9.14 -7.82 9.90
N LEU A 141 -8.57 -7.09 10.86
CA LEU A 141 -8.98 -7.13 12.26
C LEU A 141 -9.59 -5.81 12.75
N GLY A 142 -9.18 -4.70 12.17
CA GLY A 142 -9.53 -3.37 12.66
C GLY A 142 -10.90 -2.87 12.20
N THR A 143 -11.44 -3.42 11.12
CA THR A 143 -12.78 -3.07 10.60
C THR A 143 -13.56 -4.35 10.35
N GLU A 144 -14.61 -4.57 11.13
CA GLU A 144 -15.49 -5.73 10.98
C GLU A 144 -16.14 -5.71 9.58
N GLY A 145 -16.17 -6.87 8.91
CA GLY A 145 -16.72 -7.02 7.54
C GLY A 145 -15.77 -6.62 6.39
N ALA A 146 -14.69 -5.88 6.64
CA ALA A 146 -13.78 -5.47 5.57
C ALA A 146 -13.09 -6.64 4.87
N LEU A 147 -12.68 -7.67 5.61
CA LEU A 147 -12.06 -8.88 5.06
C LEU A 147 -13.01 -9.65 4.16
N GLU A 148 -14.29 -9.67 4.45
CA GLU A 148 -15.31 -10.38 3.66
C GLU A 148 -15.38 -9.85 2.22
N GLY A 149 -15.38 -8.53 2.04
CA GLY A 149 -15.32 -7.88 0.74
C GLY A 149 -14.10 -8.29 -0.10
N MET A 150 -12.95 -8.49 0.55
CA MET A 150 -11.72 -8.90 -0.13
C MET A 150 -11.71 -10.40 -0.50
N THR A 151 -12.33 -11.25 0.31
CA THR A 151 -12.29 -12.72 0.13
C THR A 151 -13.43 -13.26 -0.71
N THR A 152 -14.62 -12.66 -0.60
CA THR A 152 -15.84 -13.11 -1.29
C THR A 152 -16.22 -12.23 -2.48
N GLY A 153 -15.72 -10.98 -2.53
CA GLY A 153 -16.12 -9.97 -3.50
C GLY A 153 -17.46 -9.31 -3.18
N HIS A 154 -18.05 -9.59 -2.02
CA HIS A 154 -19.33 -9.07 -1.57
C HIS A 154 -19.19 -8.47 -0.17
N VAL A 155 -20.03 -7.51 0.13
CA VAL A 155 -20.17 -6.91 1.47
C VAL A 155 -21.64 -6.87 1.85
N ASP A 156 -21.91 -6.87 3.15
CA ASP A 156 -23.26 -6.67 3.66
C ASP A 156 -23.75 -5.26 3.33
N VAL A 157 -25.05 -5.12 3.03
CA VAL A 157 -25.69 -3.83 2.74
C VAL A 157 -25.54 -2.86 3.92
N ALA A 158 -25.73 -3.35 5.15
CA ALA A 158 -25.56 -2.53 6.35
C ALA A 158 -24.12 -2.03 6.51
N TRP A 159 -23.13 -2.87 6.17
CA TRP A 159 -21.73 -2.47 6.14
C TRP A 159 -21.46 -1.40 5.07
N ALA A 160 -22.01 -1.58 3.87
CA ALA A 160 -21.87 -0.62 2.78
C ALA A 160 -22.55 0.73 3.12
N GLU A 161 -23.71 0.71 3.75
CA GLU A 161 -24.40 1.91 4.22
C GLU A 161 -23.59 2.68 5.26
N GLN A 162 -22.92 1.97 6.17
CA GLN A 162 -22.12 2.58 7.22
C GLN A 162 -20.80 3.16 6.73
N HIS A 163 -20.11 2.47 5.79
CA HIS A 163 -18.74 2.78 5.39
C HIS A 163 -18.61 3.41 4.00
N HIS A 164 -19.60 3.20 3.09
CA HIS A 164 -19.59 3.59 1.68
C HIS A 164 -20.98 3.97 1.16
N ASP A 165 -21.71 4.78 1.91
CA ASP A 165 -23.11 5.14 1.66
C ASP A 165 -23.37 5.75 0.28
N LEU A 166 -22.44 6.56 -0.23
CA LEU A 166 -22.55 7.15 -1.56
C LEU A 166 -22.32 6.12 -2.66
N TRP A 167 -21.39 5.19 -2.45
CA TRP A 167 -21.20 4.09 -3.39
C TRP A 167 -22.39 3.14 -3.43
N LEU A 168 -23.01 2.84 -2.29
CA LEU A 168 -24.22 2.01 -2.23
C LEU A 168 -25.34 2.64 -3.07
N LYS A 169 -25.58 3.93 -2.93
CA LYS A 169 -26.59 4.67 -3.74
C LYS A 169 -26.29 4.58 -5.24
N GLU A 170 -25.02 4.76 -5.63
CA GLU A 170 -24.63 4.62 -7.05
C GLU A 170 -24.93 3.22 -7.60
N VAL A 171 -24.71 2.17 -6.81
CA VAL A 171 -24.98 0.78 -7.21
C VAL A 171 -26.48 0.53 -7.35
N GLU A 172 -27.29 1.00 -6.40
CA GLU A 172 -28.75 0.87 -6.44
C GLU A 172 -29.35 1.60 -7.64
N GLU A 173 -28.90 2.81 -7.94
CA GLU A 173 -29.34 3.57 -9.13
C GLU A 173 -28.96 2.85 -10.43
N GLN A 174 -27.78 2.27 -10.51
CA GLN A 174 -27.35 1.49 -11.69
C GLN A 174 -28.21 0.23 -11.90
N GLN A 175 -28.59 -0.45 -10.82
CA GLN A 175 -29.47 -1.63 -10.89
C GLN A 175 -30.87 -1.27 -11.38
N GLN A 176 -31.43 -0.15 -10.94
CA GLN A 176 -32.75 0.34 -11.36
C GLN A 176 -32.77 0.76 -12.84
N ASN A 177 -31.65 1.27 -13.36
CA ASN A 177 -31.53 1.75 -14.73
C ASN A 177 -31.09 0.68 -15.75
N THR A 178 -30.81 -0.55 -15.30
CA THR A 178 -30.44 -1.65 -16.20
C THR A 178 -31.73 -2.35 -16.68
N PRO A 179 -32.07 -2.31 -18.00
CA PRO A 179 -33.21 -3.04 -18.52
C PRO A 179 -33.03 -4.54 -18.31
N GLN A 180 -34.07 -5.22 -17.82
CA GLN A 180 -34.13 -6.69 -17.73
C GLN A 180 -34.17 -7.34 -19.09
#